data_4ab345bd7486e6b78bb2d819e66c032d
#
_entry.id   4ab345bd7486e6b78bb2d819e66c032d
#
_cell.length_a   1.000
_cell.length_b   1.000
_cell.length_c   1.000
_cell.angle_alpha   90.00
_cell.angle_beta   90.00
_cell.angle_gamma   90.00
#
_symmetry.space_group_name_H-M   'P 1'
#
loop_
_entity.id
_entity.type
_entity.pdbx_description
1 polymer ?
#
loop_
_entity_poly.entity_id
_entity_poly.type
_entity_poly.pdbx_seq_one_letter_code
_entity_poly.pdbx_strand_id
1 'polypeptide(L)'
;MKVFYTLKGKIYNAADVELALKCAEAASQQYGWPVRALIETLQQKVVFAGVQGFSWSGSSQFKYGSVTGHVTTRRQFQGGAGEIIVAVCPTIQLLQAIQQNSTRVQMLIVVPEMDSNACRDIYHWLDLNSATDIQSGNTMQGVHLPATGIQRAIGFLMDYCQRNTVDMTHTTIQTGVMADVVNTIKKQGIAANYDEVVKYSLQRGLPNAESEILAKAFCQKSLLKKRGCPDYDEYWKAINDPKWEK
;
A
#
# COMPACT_ATOMS: atom_id res chain seq x y z
N MET A 1 -11.14 -2.85 8.95
CA MET A 1 -9.93 -3.69 9.11
C MET A 1 -8.93 -2.95 9.99
N LYS A 2 -8.43 -3.57 11.06
CA LYS A 2 -7.31 -3.06 11.87
C LYS A 2 -6.00 -3.59 11.28
N VAL A 3 -4.97 -2.73 11.16
CA VAL A 3 -3.68 -3.12 10.59
C VAL A 3 -2.60 -3.06 11.66
N PHE A 4 -1.85 -4.13 11.79
CA PHE A 4 -0.70 -4.27 12.66
C PHE A 4 0.52 -4.71 11.87
N TYR A 5 1.71 -4.46 12.40
CA TYR A 5 2.94 -4.93 11.77
C TYR A 5 4.01 -5.28 12.80
N THR A 6 4.98 -6.08 12.38
CA THR A 6 6.17 -6.36 13.15
C THR A 6 7.33 -5.53 12.63
N LEU A 7 8.10 -4.93 13.55
CA LEU A 7 9.30 -4.16 13.21
C LEU A 7 10.46 -4.70 14.03
N LYS A 8 11.20 -5.66 13.52
CA LYS A 8 12.41 -6.17 14.18
C LYS A 8 13.57 -6.26 13.22
N GLY A 9 14.64 -5.53 13.55
CA GLY A 9 15.96 -5.66 12.95
C GLY A 9 16.04 -5.38 11.46
N LYS A 10 17.16 -5.70 10.86
CA LYS A 10 17.47 -5.42 9.45
C LYS A 10 17.15 -6.59 8.51
N ILE A 11 16.80 -7.75 9.01
CA ILE A 11 16.54 -8.96 8.21
C ILE A 11 15.37 -9.71 8.83
N TYR A 12 14.43 -10.17 8.01
CA TYR A 12 13.35 -11.07 8.38
C TYR A 12 13.90 -12.29 9.16
N ASN A 13 13.23 -12.66 10.24
CA ASN A 13 13.56 -13.88 11.00
C ASN A 13 12.27 -14.58 11.51
N ALA A 14 12.43 -15.83 11.95
CA ALA A 14 11.30 -16.61 12.49
C ALA A 14 10.61 -15.95 13.70
N ALA A 15 11.33 -15.12 14.47
CA ALA A 15 10.78 -14.45 15.64
C ALA A 15 9.71 -13.40 15.28
N ASP A 16 9.82 -12.76 14.11
CA ASP A 16 8.80 -11.80 13.64
C ASP A 16 7.51 -12.52 13.24
N VAL A 17 7.63 -13.67 12.58
CA VAL A 17 6.48 -14.52 12.25
C VAL A 17 5.86 -15.09 13.53
N GLU A 18 6.68 -15.52 14.50
CA GLU A 18 6.20 -15.98 15.79
C GLU A 18 5.43 -14.91 16.55
N LEU A 19 5.95 -13.68 16.57
CA LEU A 19 5.26 -12.54 17.21
C LEU A 19 3.91 -12.25 16.53
N ALA A 20 3.88 -12.27 15.20
CA ALA A 20 2.64 -12.08 14.44
C ALA A 20 1.62 -13.18 14.72
N LEU A 21 2.05 -14.44 14.78
CA LEU A 21 1.19 -15.58 15.10
C LEU A 21 0.69 -15.54 16.55
N LYS A 22 1.51 -15.11 17.52
CA LYS A 22 1.08 -14.88 18.92
C LYS A 22 -0.02 -13.81 19.00
N CYS A 23 0.16 -12.71 18.27
CA CYS A 23 -0.86 -11.67 18.21
C CYS A 23 -2.17 -12.18 17.57
N ALA A 24 -2.06 -12.94 16.48
CA ALA A 24 -3.22 -13.55 15.81
C ALA A 24 -3.93 -14.58 16.72
N GLU A 25 -3.18 -15.39 17.46
CA GLU A 25 -3.72 -16.34 18.42
C GLU A 25 -4.51 -15.64 19.52
N ALA A 26 -3.92 -14.62 20.15
CA ALA A 26 -4.59 -13.84 21.20
C ALA A 26 -5.90 -13.21 20.69
N ALA A 27 -5.88 -12.62 19.49
CA ALA A 27 -7.07 -12.06 18.88
C ALA A 27 -8.10 -13.13 18.51
N SER A 28 -7.67 -14.29 18.01
CA SER A 28 -8.56 -15.42 17.71
C SER A 28 -9.24 -15.96 18.99
N GLN A 29 -8.51 -16.08 20.08
CA GLN A 29 -9.07 -16.49 21.37
C GLN A 29 -10.07 -15.47 21.92
N GLN A 30 -9.79 -14.18 21.76
CA GLN A 30 -10.65 -13.11 22.26
C GLN A 30 -11.94 -12.96 21.46
N TYR A 31 -11.86 -13.06 20.13
CA TYR A 31 -12.97 -12.71 19.23
C TYR A 31 -13.56 -13.87 18.45
N GLY A 32 -12.96 -15.06 18.52
CA GLY A 32 -13.41 -16.24 17.77
C GLY A 32 -13.14 -16.17 16.26
N TRP A 33 -12.30 -15.24 15.80
CA TRP A 33 -12.03 -15.09 14.38
C TRP A 33 -11.03 -16.15 13.89
N PRO A 34 -11.29 -16.79 12.72
CA PRO A 34 -10.34 -17.73 12.13
C PRO A 34 -9.06 -17.02 11.69
N VAL A 35 -7.93 -17.76 11.69
CA VAL A 35 -6.62 -17.25 11.30
C VAL A 35 -6.21 -17.84 9.95
N ARG A 36 -5.74 -16.98 9.05
CA ARG A 36 -5.15 -17.35 7.78
C ARG A 36 -3.76 -16.73 7.64
N ALA A 37 -2.76 -17.54 7.32
CA ALA A 37 -1.46 -17.03 6.90
C ALA A 37 -1.45 -16.87 5.37
N LEU A 38 -0.98 -15.73 4.89
CA LEU A 38 -0.96 -15.37 3.48
C LEU A 38 0.47 -15.11 3.03
N ILE A 39 0.87 -15.79 1.96
CA ILE A 39 2.19 -15.73 1.34
C ILE A 39 2.05 -15.52 -0.18
N GLU A 40 3.09 -15.00 -0.84
CA GLU A 40 3.05 -14.80 -2.29
C GLU A 40 3.08 -16.13 -3.05
N THR A 41 3.98 -17.03 -2.66
CA THR A 41 4.17 -18.32 -3.30
C THR A 41 4.34 -19.44 -2.28
N LEU A 42 4.07 -20.68 -2.69
CA LEU A 42 4.27 -21.85 -1.81
C LEU A 42 5.71 -22.06 -1.36
N GLN A 43 6.68 -21.55 -2.11
CA GLN A 43 8.10 -21.60 -1.74
C GLN A 43 8.39 -20.81 -0.46
N GLN A 44 7.62 -19.75 -0.20
CA GLN A 44 7.74 -18.97 1.04
C GLN A 44 7.27 -19.71 2.29
N LYS A 45 6.73 -20.93 2.20
CA LYS A 45 6.46 -21.75 3.40
C LYS A 45 7.69 -21.97 4.30
N VAL A 46 8.88 -21.84 3.74
CA VAL A 46 10.15 -21.91 4.50
C VAL A 46 10.24 -20.85 5.59
N VAL A 47 9.50 -19.74 5.47
CA VAL A 47 9.47 -18.67 6.48
C VAL A 47 8.91 -19.13 7.84
N PHE A 48 8.11 -20.19 7.85
CA PHE A 48 7.60 -20.80 9.08
C PHE A 48 8.56 -21.82 9.70
N ALA A 49 9.66 -22.17 8.98
CA ALA A 49 10.70 -23.04 9.53
C ALA A 49 11.42 -22.31 10.68
N GLY A 50 11.52 -22.95 11.82
CA GLY A 50 12.13 -22.36 13.02
C GLY A 50 11.18 -21.51 13.88
N VAL A 51 9.93 -21.32 13.48
CA VAL A 51 8.90 -20.73 14.36
C VAL A 51 8.54 -21.72 15.45
N GLN A 52 8.81 -21.36 16.70
CA GLN A 52 8.56 -22.23 17.83
C GLN A 52 7.05 -22.46 18.02
N GLY A 53 6.65 -23.71 18.20
CA GLY A 53 5.24 -24.07 18.37
C GLY A 53 4.41 -24.13 17.08
N PHE A 54 5.01 -23.85 15.94
CA PHE A 54 4.35 -24.00 14.63
C PHE A 54 4.51 -25.43 14.11
N SER A 55 3.44 -26.00 13.60
CA SER A 55 3.46 -27.32 12.94
C SER A 55 2.48 -27.36 11.76
N TRP A 56 2.86 -28.14 10.74
CA TRP A 56 1.97 -28.44 9.63
C TRP A 56 1.01 -29.57 10.01
N SER A 57 -0.29 -29.37 9.84
CA SER A 57 -1.32 -30.42 10.01
C SER A 57 -1.87 -30.94 8.69
N GLY A 58 -1.32 -30.47 7.56
CA GLY A 58 -1.67 -30.87 6.20
C GLY A 58 -0.90 -30.05 5.18
N SER A 59 -1.23 -30.19 3.90
CA SER A 59 -0.52 -29.48 2.82
C SER A 59 -0.66 -27.94 2.89
N SER A 60 -1.76 -27.44 3.45
CA SER A 60 -2.05 -26.00 3.60
C SER A 60 -2.63 -25.65 4.97
N GLN A 61 -2.70 -26.59 5.89
CA GLN A 61 -3.15 -26.35 7.26
C GLN A 61 -1.99 -26.30 8.22
N PHE A 62 -2.09 -25.42 9.21
CA PHE A 62 -1.10 -25.31 10.28
C PHE A 62 -1.77 -25.28 11.65
N LYS A 63 -1.01 -25.65 12.66
CA LYS A 63 -1.34 -25.45 14.06
C LYS A 63 -0.27 -24.58 14.70
N TYR A 64 -0.70 -23.58 15.47
CA TYR A 64 0.15 -22.73 16.29
C TYR A 64 -0.57 -22.45 17.61
N GLY A 65 0.00 -22.93 18.72
CA GLY A 65 -0.67 -22.88 20.03
C GLY A 65 -2.07 -23.51 19.96
N SER A 66 -3.09 -22.71 20.30
CA SER A 66 -4.53 -23.12 20.26
C SER A 66 -5.17 -22.92 18.90
N VAL A 67 -4.49 -22.23 17.94
CA VAL A 67 -5.05 -21.89 16.64
C VAL A 67 -4.74 -22.98 15.61
N THR A 68 -5.78 -23.39 14.88
CA THR A 68 -5.65 -24.10 13.61
C THR A 68 -6.02 -23.16 12.49
N GLY A 69 -5.11 -22.97 11.53
CA GLY A 69 -5.29 -22.03 10.43
C GLY A 69 -4.92 -22.62 9.08
N HIS A 70 -5.10 -21.81 8.05
CA HIS A 70 -4.75 -22.18 6.69
C HIS A 70 -3.67 -21.25 6.14
N VAL A 71 -2.73 -21.80 5.35
CA VAL A 71 -1.81 -21.02 4.55
C VAL A 71 -2.33 -20.98 3.12
N THR A 72 -2.49 -19.78 2.59
CA THR A 72 -2.91 -19.55 1.21
C THR A 72 -1.92 -18.66 0.48
N THR A 73 -1.86 -18.79 -0.84
CA THR A 73 -1.07 -17.90 -1.68
C THR A 73 -1.92 -16.77 -2.21
N ARG A 74 -1.26 -15.70 -2.71
CA ARG A 74 -1.93 -14.59 -3.37
C ARG A 74 -2.93 -15.06 -4.45
N ARG A 75 -2.54 -16.03 -5.28
CA ARG A 75 -3.41 -16.57 -6.36
C ARG A 75 -4.66 -17.28 -5.84
N GLN A 76 -4.59 -17.82 -4.64
CA GLN A 76 -5.70 -18.55 -4.00
C GLN A 76 -6.57 -17.65 -3.12
N PHE A 77 -6.12 -16.41 -2.88
CA PHE A 77 -6.84 -15.49 -2.01
C PHE A 77 -8.08 -14.91 -2.74
N GLN A 78 -9.25 -15.31 -2.29
CA GLN A 78 -10.54 -14.86 -2.84
C GLN A 78 -11.31 -13.95 -1.87
N GLY A 79 -10.61 -13.35 -0.92
CA GLY A 79 -11.19 -12.54 0.13
C GLY A 79 -11.40 -13.32 1.44
N GLY A 80 -11.49 -12.58 2.52
CA GLY A 80 -11.69 -13.12 3.86
C GLY A 80 -13.15 -13.37 4.19
N ALA A 81 -13.40 -14.18 5.22
CA ALA A 81 -14.71 -14.48 5.76
C ALA A 81 -14.86 -14.02 7.21
N GLY A 82 -14.45 -12.78 7.53
CA GLY A 82 -14.42 -12.28 8.91
C GLY A 82 -13.21 -12.78 9.68
N GLU A 83 -12.04 -12.82 9.05
CA GLU A 83 -10.84 -13.49 9.55
C GLU A 83 -9.71 -12.55 9.93
N ILE A 84 -8.72 -13.09 10.63
CA ILE A 84 -7.41 -12.51 10.87
C ILE A 84 -6.47 -13.00 9.78
N ILE A 85 -5.82 -12.08 9.09
CA ILE A 85 -4.79 -12.40 8.09
C ILE A 85 -3.41 -12.07 8.65
N VAL A 86 -2.49 -13.03 8.59
CA VAL A 86 -1.06 -12.83 8.81
C VAL A 86 -0.38 -12.87 7.45
N ALA A 87 -0.04 -11.70 6.90
CA ALA A 87 0.66 -11.56 5.63
C ALA A 87 2.17 -11.58 5.86
N VAL A 88 2.85 -12.63 5.39
CA VAL A 88 4.30 -12.80 5.61
C VAL A 88 5.05 -12.50 4.33
N CYS A 89 6.00 -11.58 4.40
CA CYS A 89 6.78 -11.06 3.27
C CYS A 89 5.87 -10.68 2.07
N PRO A 90 4.82 -9.87 2.29
CA PRO A 90 3.89 -9.54 1.23
C PRO A 90 4.51 -8.59 0.22
N THR A 91 4.05 -8.65 -1.03
CA THR A 91 4.23 -7.56 -1.98
C THR A 91 3.17 -6.48 -1.78
N ILE A 92 3.38 -5.31 -2.36
CA ILE A 92 2.37 -4.24 -2.34
C ILE A 92 1.06 -4.68 -3.02
N GLN A 93 1.15 -5.47 -4.08
CA GLN A 93 -0.02 -5.99 -4.81
C GLN A 93 -0.84 -6.95 -3.93
N LEU A 94 -0.18 -7.72 -3.06
CA LEU A 94 -0.89 -8.57 -2.11
C LEU A 94 -1.64 -7.74 -1.08
N LEU A 95 -1.00 -6.70 -0.52
CA LEU A 95 -1.64 -5.80 0.44
C LEU A 95 -2.83 -5.04 -0.18
N GLN A 96 -2.70 -4.61 -1.42
CA GLN A 96 -3.81 -3.99 -2.18
C GLN A 96 -4.97 -4.98 -2.39
N ALA A 97 -4.69 -6.23 -2.75
CA ALA A 97 -5.72 -7.26 -2.88
C ALA A 97 -6.45 -7.53 -1.56
N ILE A 98 -5.74 -7.52 -0.43
CA ILE A 98 -6.35 -7.64 0.91
C ILE A 98 -7.22 -6.41 1.19
N GLN A 99 -6.74 -5.22 0.87
CA GLN A 99 -7.47 -3.96 1.10
C GLN A 99 -8.78 -3.88 0.29
N GLN A 100 -8.79 -4.36 -0.96
CA GLN A 100 -10.00 -4.46 -1.78
C GLN A 100 -11.06 -5.38 -1.16
N ASN A 101 -10.64 -6.31 -0.30
CA ASN A 101 -11.51 -7.22 0.46
C ASN A 101 -11.63 -6.85 1.95
N SER A 102 -11.32 -5.61 2.32
CA SER A 102 -11.20 -5.15 3.71
C SER A 102 -12.48 -5.29 4.54
N THR A 103 -13.66 -5.32 3.92
CA THR A 103 -14.94 -5.54 4.60
C THR A 103 -15.05 -6.94 5.22
N ARG A 104 -14.26 -7.91 4.76
CA ARG A 104 -14.25 -9.30 5.22
C ARG A 104 -13.03 -9.65 6.07
N VAL A 105 -12.07 -8.73 6.18
CA VAL A 105 -10.85 -8.89 6.99
C VAL A 105 -11.02 -8.06 8.26
N GLN A 106 -11.02 -8.70 9.42
CA GLN A 106 -11.16 -8.00 10.70
C GLN A 106 -9.83 -7.41 11.15
N MET A 107 -8.76 -8.19 11.01
CA MET A 107 -7.41 -7.81 11.39
C MET A 107 -6.41 -8.27 10.32
N LEU A 108 -5.49 -7.40 9.99
CA LEU A 108 -4.34 -7.72 9.16
C LEU A 108 -3.06 -7.49 9.97
N ILE A 109 -2.21 -8.50 10.02
CA ILE A 109 -0.88 -8.44 10.62
C ILE A 109 0.13 -8.62 9.51
N VAL A 110 1.00 -7.64 9.31
CA VAL A 110 2.02 -7.64 8.26
C VAL A 110 3.38 -7.94 8.86
N VAL A 111 4.06 -8.94 8.31
CA VAL A 111 5.46 -9.24 8.60
C VAL A 111 6.28 -8.84 7.37
N PRO A 112 6.84 -7.63 7.31
CA PRO A 112 7.55 -7.17 6.13
C PRO A 112 8.91 -7.85 5.98
N GLU A 113 9.38 -8.00 4.75
CA GLU A 113 10.75 -8.39 4.44
C GLU A 113 11.62 -7.15 4.39
N MET A 114 12.65 -7.05 5.23
CA MET A 114 13.32 -5.79 5.57
C MET A 114 14.39 -5.30 4.58
N ASP A 115 14.74 -6.05 3.52
CA ASP A 115 16.00 -5.80 2.81
C ASP A 115 15.89 -5.43 1.31
N SER A 116 14.73 -4.99 0.84
CA SER A 116 14.57 -4.61 -0.55
C SER A 116 13.91 -3.23 -0.72
N ASN A 117 14.08 -2.61 -1.89
CA ASN A 117 13.32 -1.42 -2.26
C ASN A 117 11.79 -1.64 -2.17
N ALA A 118 11.33 -2.89 -2.27
CA ALA A 118 9.94 -3.28 -2.05
C ALA A 118 9.45 -3.01 -0.61
N CYS A 119 10.35 -3.02 0.39
CA CYS A 119 9.98 -2.69 1.76
C CYS A 119 9.56 -1.24 1.93
N ARG A 120 10.13 -0.32 1.17
CA ARG A 120 9.74 1.09 1.21
C ARG A 120 8.27 1.27 0.89
N ASP A 121 7.78 0.57 -0.14
CA ASP A 121 6.37 0.59 -0.54
C ASP A 121 5.48 -0.02 0.53
N ILE A 122 5.92 -1.09 1.18
CA ILE A 122 5.21 -1.72 2.30
C ILE A 122 5.08 -0.75 3.47
N TYR A 123 6.17 -0.06 3.87
CA TYR A 123 6.11 0.92 4.96
C TYR A 123 5.24 2.12 4.63
N HIS A 124 5.27 2.61 3.39
CA HIS A 124 4.33 3.64 2.94
C HIS A 124 2.88 3.16 3.03
N TRP A 125 2.61 1.92 2.63
CA TRP A 125 1.27 1.34 2.74
C TRP A 125 0.84 1.18 4.21
N LEU A 126 1.73 0.75 5.10
CA LEU A 126 1.46 0.63 6.55
C LEU A 126 1.12 1.99 7.17
N ASP A 127 1.89 3.02 6.84
CA ASP A 127 1.66 4.39 7.30
C ASP A 127 0.31 4.93 6.80
N LEU A 128 -0.02 4.72 5.53
CA LEU A 128 -1.33 5.05 4.94
C LEU A 128 -2.51 4.43 5.68
N ASN A 129 -2.32 3.23 6.21
CA ASN A 129 -3.36 2.49 6.93
C ASN A 129 -3.29 2.66 8.45
N SER A 130 -2.51 3.63 8.94
CA SER A 130 -2.31 3.89 10.38
C SER A 130 -1.99 2.60 11.15
N ALA A 131 -1.06 1.82 10.62
CA ALA A 131 -0.71 0.52 11.17
C ALA A 131 -0.05 0.66 12.54
N THR A 132 -0.33 -0.27 13.44
CA THR A 132 0.22 -0.30 14.80
C THR A 132 1.33 -1.34 14.88
N ASP A 133 2.51 -0.93 15.37
CA ASP A 133 3.59 -1.85 15.70
C ASP A 133 3.19 -2.73 16.89
N ILE A 134 3.20 -4.04 16.69
CA ILE A 134 2.80 -5.00 17.72
C ILE A 134 3.69 -4.91 18.96
N GLN A 135 4.97 -4.60 18.79
CA GLN A 135 5.94 -4.63 19.86
C GLN A 135 5.92 -3.39 20.73
N SER A 136 5.86 -2.22 20.12
CA SER A 136 5.88 -0.93 20.84
C SER A 136 4.50 -0.40 21.15
N GLY A 137 3.46 -0.88 20.47
CA GLY A 137 2.12 -0.31 20.52
C GLY A 137 1.99 1.03 19.79
N ASN A 138 3.07 1.54 19.18
CA ASN A 138 3.04 2.80 18.48
C ASN A 138 2.29 2.68 17.16
N THR A 139 1.35 3.59 16.92
CA THR A 139 0.62 3.68 15.65
C THR A 139 1.30 4.68 14.74
N MET A 140 1.50 4.31 13.48
CA MET A 140 1.95 5.25 12.46
C MET A 140 0.95 6.39 12.32
N GLN A 141 1.44 7.61 12.13
CA GLN A 141 0.59 8.82 12.22
C GLN A 141 -0.46 8.92 11.09
N GLY A 142 -0.39 8.04 10.11
CA GLY A 142 -1.23 8.12 8.93
C GLY A 142 -0.77 9.23 7.97
N VAL A 143 -1.53 9.42 6.90
CA VAL A 143 -1.17 10.38 5.86
C VAL A 143 -1.95 11.66 6.03
N HIS A 144 -1.25 12.80 6.06
CA HIS A 144 -1.88 14.03 5.68
C HIS A 144 -2.18 13.97 4.18
N LEU A 145 -3.43 14.17 3.82
CA LEU A 145 -3.82 14.20 2.41
C LEU A 145 -3.27 15.49 1.77
N PRO A 146 -2.74 15.41 0.55
CA PRO A 146 -2.35 16.63 -0.15
C PRO A 146 -3.57 17.51 -0.41
N ALA A 147 -3.35 18.79 -0.68
CA ALA A 147 -4.43 19.73 -0.98
C ALA A 147 -5.38 19.17 -2.06
N THR A 148 -6.68 19.42 -1.92
CA THR A 148 -7.74 18.89 -2.80
C THR A 148 -7.44 19.08 -4.29
N GLY A 149 -6.86 20.22 -4.69
CA GLY A 149 -6.44 20.45 -6.07
C GLY A 149 -5.41 19.46 -6.57
N ILE A 150 -4.46 19.04 -5.71
CA ILE A 150 -3.45 18.02 -6.03
C ILE A 150 -4.10 16.64 -6.12
N GLN A 151 -5.01 16.30 -5.19
CA GLN A 151 -5.74 15.02 -5.23
C GLN A 151 -6.49 14.87 -6.56
N ARG A 152 -7.22 15.91 -6.96
CA ARG A 152 -7.95 15.94 -8.24
C ARG A 152 -7.02 15.85 -9.45
N ALA A 153 -5.90 16.57 -9.42
CA ALA A 153 -4.89 16.52 -10.46
C ALA A 153 -4.31 15.12 -10.64
N ILE A 154 -4.03 14.41 -9.56
CA ILE A 154 -3.57 13.01 -9.59
C ILE A 154 -4.66 12.11 -10.18
N GLY A 155 -5.92 12.22 -9.73
CA GLY A 155 -7.04 11.46 -10.27
C GLY A 155 -7.24 11.68 -11.77
N PHE A 156 -7.17 12.93 -12.23
CA PHE A 156 -7.25 13.29 -13.65
C PHE A 156 -6.12 12.64 -14.48
N LEU A 157 -4.87 12.71 -13.99
CA LEU A 157 -3.72 12.11 -14.68
C LEU A 157 -3.81 10.59 -14.75
N MET A 158 -4.28 9.94 -13.69
CA MET A 158 -4.51 8.50 -13.68
C MET A 158 -5.54 8.08 -14.72
N ASP A 159 -6.69 8.76 -14.77
CA ASP A 159 -7.73 8.49 -15.76
C ASP A 159 -7.24 8.73 -17.19
N TYR A 160 -6.46 9.81 -17.41
CA TYR A 160 -5.84 10.08 -18.70
C TYR A 160 -4.91 8.96 -19.14
N CYS A 161 -4.02 8.52 -18.26
CA CYS A 161 -3.08 7.43 -18.55
C CYS A 161 -3.80 6.11 -18.84
N GLN A 162 -4.83 5.80 -18.05
CA GLN A 162 -5.64 4.60 -18.24
C GLN A 162 -6.35 4.59 -19.61
N ARG A 163 -6.99 5.70 -19.98
CA ARG A 163 -7.70 5.82 -21.29
C ARG A 163 -6.77 5.72 -22.49
N ASN A 164 -5.54 6.19 -22.35
CA ASN A 164 -4.57 6.19 -23.44
C ASN A 164 -3.62 4.99 -23.41
N THR A 165 -3.78 4.07 -22.44
CA THR A 165 -2.95 2.87 -22.26
C THR A 165 -1.45 3.21 -22.17
N VAL A 166 -1.13 4.25 -21.42
CA VAL A 166 0.22 4.76 -21.18
C VAL A 166 0.46 4.91 -19.67
N ASP A 167 1.72 4.98 -19.28
CA ASP A 167 2.11 5.24 -17.89
C ASP A 167 2.81 6.61 -17.75
N MET A 168 2.94 7.07 -16.50
CA MET A 168 3.51 8.38 -16.20
C MET A 168 5.04 8.43 -16.33
N THR A 169 5.70 7.29 -16.58
CA THR A 169 7.14 7.24 -16.82
C THR A 169 7.48 7.66 -18.24
N HIS A 170 6.50 7.66 -19.13
CA HIS A 170 6.71 7.98 -20.53
C HIS A 170 7.00 9.47 -20.76
N THR A 171 8.08 9.80 -21.44
CA THR A 171 8.56 11.18 -21.63
C THR A 171 7.50 12.10 -22.26
N THR A 172 6.69 11.59 -23.19
CA THR A 172 5.62 12.38 -23.82
C THR A 172 4.51 12.76 -22.85
N ILE A 173 4.22 11.90 -21.86
CA ILE A 173 3.28 12.22 -20.78
C ILE A 173 3.86 13.28 -19.86
N GLN A 174 5.14 13.12 -19.47
CA GLN A 174 5.81 14.07 -18.56
C GLN A 174 5.95 15.48 -19.17
N THR A 175 6.27 15.57 -20.47
CA THR A 175 6.43 16.86 -21.18
C THR A 175 5.12 17.38 -21.79
N GLY A 176 4.07 16.60 -21.75
CA GLY A 176 2.74 16.93 -22.26
C GLY A 176 1.74 17.19 -21.11
N VAL A 177 0.73 16.30 -21.00
CA VAL A 177 -0.42 16.48 -20.07
C VAL A 177 0.02 16.63 -18.61
N MET A 178 1.03 15.88 -18.15
CA MET A 178 1.52 16.01 -16.76
C MET A 178 2.09 17.41 -16.53
N ALA A 179 2.90 17.94 -17.46
CA ALA A 179 3.42 19.28 -17.34
C ALA A 179 2.32 20.33 -17.30
N ASP A 180 1.26 20.16 -18.09
CA ASP A 180 0.09 21.07 -18.10
C ASP A 180 -0.64 21.04 -16.76
N VAL A 181 -0.97 19.85 -16.28
CA VAL A 181 -1.69 19.64 -15.04
C VAL A 181 -0.91 20.18 -13.86
N VAL A 182 0.37 19.81 -13.73
CA VAL A 182 1.24 20.25 -12.64
C VAL A 182 1.46 21.76 -12.66
N ASN A 183 1.71 22.34 -13.84
CA ASN A 183 1.90 23.77 -13.97
C ASN A 183 0.61 24.55 -13.68
N THR A 184 -0.55 23.99 -14.03
CA THR A 184 -1.86 24.56 -13.67
C THR A 184 -2.02 24.65 -12.15
N ILE A 185 -1.74 23.57 -11.42
CA ILE A 185 -1.77 23.53 -9.94
C ILE A 185 -0.82 24.56 -9.34
N LYS A 186 0.41 24.65 -9.86
CA LYS A 186 1.40 25.64 -9.38
C LYS A 186 0.97 27.08 -9.62
N LYS A 187 0.32 27.38 -10.75
CA LYS A 187 -0.19 28.71 -11.04
C LYS A 187 -1.36 29.11 -10.15
N GLN A 188 -2.12 28.12 -9.64
CA GLN A 188 -3.11 28.38 -8.59
C GLN A 188 -2.51 28.60 -7.19
N GLY A 189 -1.19 28.58 -7.06
CA GLY A 189 -0.48 28.79 -5.78
C GLY A 189 -0.64 27.62 -4.80
N ILE A 190 -1.05 26.43 -5.26
CA ILE A 190 -1.23 25.25 -4.42
C ILE A 190 0.12 24.61 -4.18
N ALA A 191 0.58 24.64 -2.91
CA ALA A 191 1.82 24.00 -2.50
C ALA A 191 1.65 22.50 -2.37
N ALA A 192 2.69 21.73 -2.73
CA ALA A 192 2.75 20.28 -2.60
C ALA A 192 3.81 19.86 -1.58
N ASN A 193 3.50 18.85 -0.79
CA ASN A 193 4.45 18.12 0.04
C ASN A 193 4.80 16.79 -0.66
N TYR A 194 6.09 16.48 -0.74
CA TYR A 194 6.58 15.30 -1.46
C TYR A 194 5.99 14.00 -0.90
N ASP A 195 6.08 13.82 0.42
CA ASP A 195 5.63 12.59 1.08
C ASP A 195 4.11 12.41 0.98
N GLU A 196 3.34 13.51 1.11
CA GLU A 196 1.89 13.46 0.93
C GLU A 196 1.50 13.06 -0.48
N VAL A 197 2.17 13.58 -1.51
CA VAL A 197 1.90 13.23 -2.91
C VAL A 197 2.26 11.79 -3.19
N VAL A 198 3.44 11.31 -2.74
CA VAL A 198 3.84 9.89 -2.92
C VAL A 198 2.81 8.97 -2.26
N LYS A 199 2.53 9.21 -0.99
CA LYS A 199 1.62 8.37 -0.20
C LYS A 199 0.21 8.34 -0.80
N TYR A 200 -0.33 9.50 -1.15
CA TYR A 200 -1.65 9.58 -1.78
C TYR A 200 -1.70 8.84 -3.14
N SER A 201 -0.68 9.02 -3.97
CA SER A 201 -0.59 8.34 -5.27
C SER A 201 -0.54 6.82 -5.13
N LEU A 202 0.25 6.31 -4.17
CA LEU A 202 0.29 4.88 -3.81
C LEU A 202 -1.07 4.38 -3.32
N GLN A 203 -1.78 5.16 -2.48
CA GLN A 203 -3.11 4.83 -2.00
C GLN A 203 -4.12 4.70 -3.15
N ARG A 204 -3.96 5.54 -4.17
CA ARG A 204 -4.78 5.49 -5.39
C ARG A 204 -4.41 4.33 -6.31
N GLY A 205 -3.36 3.58 -6.01
CA GLY A 205 -2.93 2.39 -6.76
C GLY A 205 -1.86 2.65 -7.82
N LEU A 206 -1.24 3.82 -7.84
CA LEU A 206 -0.09 4.08 -8.71
C LEU A 206 1.13 3.27 -8.25
N PRO A 207 1.95 2.77 -9.19
CA PRO A 207 3.26 2.21 -8.88
C PRO A 207 4.17 3.24 -8.20
N ASN A 208 5.12 2.75 -7.39
CA ASN A 208 6.05 3.64 -6.66
C ASN A 208 6.83 4.57 -7.58
N ALA A 209 7.34 4.04 -8.71
CA ALA A 209 8.09 4.85 -9.68
C ALA A 209 7.27 6.03 -10.23
N GLU A 210 6.00 5.81 -10.56
CA GLU A 210 5.10 6.85 -11.03
C GLU A 210 4.74 7.85 -9.93
N SER A 211 4.52 7.36 -8.70
CA SER A 211 4.25 8.18 -7.53
C SER A 211 5.40 9.13 -7.21
N GLU A 212 6.65 8.66 -7.29
CA GLU A 212 7.83 9.49 -7.11
C GLU A 212 8.01 10.54 -8.24
N ILE A 213 7.72 10.16 -9.49
CA ILE A 213 7.75 11.10 -10.62
C ILE A 213 6.76 12.23 -10.40
N LEU A 214 5.53 11.91 -10.01
CA LEU A 214 4.51 12.91 -9.68
C LEU A 214 4.94 13.82 -8.54
N ALA A 215 5.41 13.25 -7.44
CA ALA A 215 5.84 14.03 -6.29
C ALA A 215 7.00 14.98 -6.65
N LYS A 216 8.01 14.51 -7.40
CA LYS A 216 9.09 15.36 -7.94
C LYS A 216 8.54 16.48 -8.82
N ALA A 217 7.58 16.17 -9.69
CA ALA A 217 6.97 17.14 -10.59
C ALA A 217 6.20 18.24 -9.84
N PHE A 218 5.36 17.86 -8.86
CA PHE A 218 4.61 18.83 -8.05
C PHE A 218 5.51 19.67 -7.13
N CYS A 219 6.55 19.08 -6.54
CA CYS A 219 7.38 19.74 -5.53
C CYS A 219 8.54 20.57 -6.11
N GLN A 220 8.93 20.39 -7.37
CA GLN A 220 9.97 21.25 -7.96
C GLN A 220 9.52 22.71 -8.02
N LYS A 221 10.44 23.67 -7.73
CA LYS A 221 10.13 25.11 -7.64
C LYS A 221 9.76 25.74 -8.99
N SER A 222 10.37 25.30 -10.08
CA SER A 222 10.12 25.82 -11.42
C SER A 222 8.92 25.16 -12.08
N LEU A 223 8.33 25.84 -13.07
CA LEU A 223 7.37 25.20 -13.99
C LEU A 223 8.07 24.11 -14.78
N LEU A 224 7.32 23.03 -15.08
CA LEU A 224 7.81 21.98 -15.94
C LEU A 224 7.94 22.48 -17.39
N LYS A 225 9.01 22.06 -18.06
CA LYS A 225 9.16 22.33 -19.50
C LYS A 225 8.08 21.60 -20.27
N LYS A 226 7.38 22.33 -21.14
CA LYS A 226 6.29 21.82 -21.95
C LYS A 226 6.55 22.02 -23.45
N ARG A 227 5.97 21.14 -24.28
CA ARG A 227 5.84 21.35 -25.72
C ARG A 227 4.50 22.05 -26.01
N GLY A 228 4.54 23.21 -26.64
CA GLY A 228 3.34 23.99 -27.04
C GLY A 228 2.91 25.03 -26.01
N CYS A 229 1.81 25.73 -26.31
CA CYS A 229 1.23 26.76 -25.46
C CYS A 229 0.11 26.16 -24.61
N PRO A 230 0.19 26.20 -23.26
CA PRO A 230 -0.83 25.63 -22.39
C PRO A 230 -2.03 26.58 -22.25
N ASP A 231 -3.23 26.04 -22.27
CA ASP A 231 -4.43 26.68 -21.73
C ASP A 231 -4.64 26.23 -20.28
N TYR A 232 -4.07 26.98 -19.35
CA TYR A 232 -4.14 26.64 -17.92
C TYR A 232 -5.56 26.80 -17.37
N ASP A 233 -6.40 27.64 -17.94
CA ASP A 233 -7.76 27.86 -17.47
C ASP A 233 -8.66 26.69 -17.89
N GLU A 234 -8.47 26.15 -19.07
CA GLU A 234 -9.16 24.96 -19.52
C GLU A 234 -8.75 23.73 -18.68
N TYR A 235 -7.44 23.54 -18.44
CA TYR A 235 -6.96 22.48 -17.56
C TYR A 235 -7.49 22.64 -16.13
N TRP A 236 -7.51 23.86 -15.60
CA TRP A 236 -8.07 24.10 -14.27
C TRP A 236 -9.54 23.70 -14.18
N LYS A 237 -10.35 24.05 -15.15
CA LYS A 237 -11.75 23.62 -15.21
C LYS A 237 -11.89 22.10 -15.26
N ALA A 238 -11.07 21.44 -16.08
CA ALA A 238 -11.09 19.98 -16.23
C ALA A 238 -10.65 19.25 -14.94
N ILE A 239 -9.62 19.75 -14.26
CA ILE A 239 -9.07 19.15 -13.03
C ILE A 239 -9.98 19.41 -11.83
N ASN A 240 -10.60 20.59 -11.75
CA ASN A 240 -11.38 20.99 -10.57
C ASN A 240 -12.77 20.32 -10.45
N ASP A 241 -12.94 19.17 -11.10
CA ASP A 241 -14.14 18.33 -10.99
C ASP A 241 -14.02 17.38 -9.79
N PRO A 242 -14.97 17.40 -8.83
CA PRO A 242 -14.95 16.52 -7.66
C PRO A 242 -14.89 15.01 -7.96
N LYS A 243 -15.25 14.60 -9.17
CA LYS A 243 -15.16 13.18 -9.57
C LYS A 243 -13.74 12.61 -9.47
N TRP A 244 -12.71 13.46 -9.52
CA TRP A 244 -11.31 13.03 -9.47
C TRP A 244 -10.79 12.72 -8.05
N GLU A 245 -11.56 13.02 -7.01
CA GLU A 245 -11.21 12.70 -5.62
C GLU A 245 -11.52 11.23 -5.25
N LYS A 246 -12.26 10.51 -6.06
CA LYS A 246 -12.77 9.16 -5.78
C LYS A 246 -11.82 8.06 -6.18
#